data_239182671dbae384caab293bf42d1fb6
#
_entry.id   239182671dbae384caab293bf42d1fb6
#
_cell.length_a   1.000
_cell.length_b   1.000
_cell.length_c   1.000
_cell.angle_alpha   90.00
_cell.angle_beta   90.00
_cell.angle_gamma   90.00
#
_symmetry.space_group_name_H-M   'P 1'
#
loop_
_entity.id
_entity.type
_entity.pdbx_description
1 polymer ?
#
loop_
_entity_poly.entity_id
_entity_poly.type
_entity_poly.pdbx_seq_one_letter_code
_entity_poly.pdbx_strand_id
1 'polypeptide(L)'
;MDGRVQLPVIGFLKKYFSVHYVDVVSEPGPNRILAEQSDSKTVKSILNRVNISVQKHRSKGIAIVGHYDCAGNPSDKSEQISHLQAAISFLRKHYSEIEIIGLWVDENWYVNEIPGNNIGRPLKNAQFC
;
A
#
# COMPACT_ATOMS: atom_id res chain seq x y z
N MET A 1 -9.77 -2.28 -4.52
CA MET A 1 -11.12 -2.79 -4.22
C MET A 1 -11.46 -4.13 -4.88
N ASP A 2 -10.66 -4.58 -5.79
CA ASP A 2 -10.89 -5.87 -6.50
C ASP A 2 -10.97 -7.03 -5.50
N GLY A 3 -12.06 -7.83 -5.57
CA GLY A 3 -12.29 -8.94 -4.65
C GLY A 3 -11.24 -10.04 -4.72
N ARG A 4 -10.57 -10.19 -5.88
CA ARG A 4 -9.55 -11.21 -6.11
C ARG A 4 -8.28 -10.99 -5.29
N VAL A 5 -8.02 -9.75 -4.87
CA VAL A 5 -6.80 -9.41 -4.12
C VAL A 5 -7.01 -9.34 -2.60
N GLN A 6 -8.24 -9.31 -2.13
CA GLN A 6 -8.52 -9.03 -0.71
C GLN A 6 -7.91 -10.08 0.23
N LEU A 7 -8.28 -11.33 0.10
CA LEU A 7 -7.76 -12.38 0.99
C LEU A 7 -6.26 -12.60 0.86
N PRO A 8 -5.67 -12.68 -0.36
CA PRO A 8 -4.22 -12.80 -0.50
C PRO A 8 -3.44 -11.67 0.19
N VAL A 9 -3.87 -10.43 0.01
CA VAL A 9 -3.21 -9.26 0.61
C VAL A 9 -3.36 -9.25 2.13
N ILE A 10 -4.57 -9.50 2.64
CA ILE A 10 -4.81 -9.56 4.09
C ILE A 10 -3.95 -10.64 4.73
N GLY A 11 -3.90 -11.84 4.14
CA GLY A 11 -3.06 -12.92 4.63
C GLY A 11 -1.57 -12.58 4.64
N PHE A 12 -1.08 -11.95 3.57
CA PHE A 12 0.30 -11.48 3.50
C PHE A 12 0.62 -10.47 4.61
N LEU A 13 -0.23 -9.47 4.79
CA LEU A 13 0.00 -8.38 5.77
C LEU A 13 -0.06 -8.87 7.21
N LYS A 14 -0.94 -9.82 7.51
CA LYS A 14 -1.00 -10.41 8.85
C LYS A 14 0.30 -11.09 9.24
N LYS A 15 0.94 -11.77 8.30
CA LYS A 15 2.27 -12.39 8.51
C LYS A 15 3.37 -11.34 8.53
N TYR A 16 3.37 -10.43 7.56
CA TYR A 16 4.44 -9.44 7.40
C TYR A 16 4.59 -8.55 8.63
N PHE A 17 3.48 -8.04 9.14
CA PHE A 17 3.47 -7.14 10.30
C PHE A 17 3.23 -7.86 11.63
N SER A 18 3.00 -9.17 11.63
CA SER A 18 2.63 -9.95 12.83
C SER A 18 1.42 -9.34 13.55
N VAL A 19 0.35 -9.13 12.81
CA VAL A 19 -0.89 -8.52 13.32
C VAL A 19 -2.09 -9.44 13.16
N HIS A 20 -3.12 -9.21 13.96
CA HIS A 20 -4.37 -9.98 13.89
C HIS A 20 -5.40 -9.36 12.95
N TYR A 21 -5.34 -8.05 12.72
CA TYR A 21 -6.33 -7.29 11.97
C TYR A 21 -5.65 -6.42 10.92
N VAL A 22 -6.35 -6.20 9.81
CA VAL A 22 -5.90 -5.33 8.71
C VAL A 22 -7.06 -4.40 8.36
N ASP A 23 -6.83 -3.12 8.47
CA ASP A 23 -7.77 -2.12 7.95
C ASP A 23 -7.62 -2.02 6.43
N VAL A 24 -8.71 -1.87 5.73
CA VAL A 24 -8.71 -1.77 4.27
C VAL A 24 -9.32 -0.44 3.84
N VAL A 25 -8.56 0.33 3.09
CA VAL A 25 -9.03 1.51 2.38
C VAL A 25 -9.13 1.16 0.90
N SER A 26 -10.34 1.12 0.37
CA SER A 26 -10.58 0.65 -1.00
C SER A 26 -10.86 1.80 -1.96
N GLU A 27 -10.17 1.77 -3.10
CA GLU A 27 -10.39 2.64 -4.24
C GLU A 27 -10.09 1.88 -5.54
N PRO A 28 -10.68 2.25 -6.69
CA PRO A 28 -10.23 1.74 -7.98
C PRO A 28 -8.85 2.32 -8.31
N GLY A 29 -7.81 1.48 -8.35
CA GLY A 29 -6.45 1.89 -8.69
C GLY A 29 -5.83 2.91 -7.72
N PRO A 30 -5.76 2.63 -6.42
CA PRO A 30 -5.26 3.62 -5.44
C PRO A 30 -3.80 4.00 -5.64
N ASN A 31 -2.99 3.10 -6.20
CA ASN A 31 -1.60 3.39 -6.53
C ASN A 31 -1.47 4.53 -7.54
N ARG A 32 -2.28 4.53 -8.60
CA ARG A 32 -2.30 5.60 -9.59
C ARG A 32 -2.84 6.91 -9.00
N ILE A 33 -3.91 6.85 -8.22
CA ILE A 33 -4.51 8.02 -7.59
C ILE A 33 -3.47 8.75 -6.73
N LEU A 34 -2.74 8.02 -5.88
CA LEU A 34 -1.73 8.61 -5.01
C LEU A 34 -0.45 9.00 -5.75
N ALA A 35 -0.11 8.32 -6.84
CA ALA A 35 1.05 8.65 -7.67
C ALA A 35 0.83 9.97 -8.43
N GLU A 36 -0.31 10.12 -9.09
CA GLU A 36 -0.62 11.27 -9.94
C GLU A 36 -1.12 12.48 -9.14
N GLN A 37 -1.87 12.25 -8.07
CA GLN A 37 -2.44 13.28 -7.18
C GLN A 37 -3.31 14.32 -7.91
N SER A 38 -3.81 13.99 -9.08
CA SER A 38 -4.64 14.89 -9.90
C SER A 38 -6.07 15.03 -9.36
N ASP A 39 -6.60 13.99 -8.73
CA ASP A 39 -7.89 13.99 -8.04
C ASP A 39 -7.68 14.31 -6.55
N SER A 40 -7.60 15.59 -6.23
CA SER A 40 -7.31 16.04 -4.88
C SER A 40 -8.37 15.65 -3.85
N LYS A 41 -9.62 15.54 -4.26
CA LYS A 41 -10.72 15.12 -3.37
C LYS A 41 -10.58 13.67 -2.96
N THR A 42 -10.29 12.78 -3.89
CA THR A 42 -10.07 11.37 -3.62
C THR A 42 -8.80 11.15 -2.80
N VAL A 43 -7.71 11.83 -3.14
CA VAL A 43 -6.47 11.80 -2.34
C VAL A 43 -6.74 12.18 -0.89
N LYS A 44 -7.43 13.29 -0.67
CA LYS A 44 -7.79 13.75 0.69
C LYS A 44 -8.67 12.74 1.42
N SER A 45 -9.65 12.15 0.74
CA SER A 45 -10.52 11.12 1.30
C SER A 45 -9.73 9.89 1.73
N ILE A 46 -8.79 9.43 0.90
CA ILE A 46 -7.91 8.31 1.24
C ILE A 46 -7.09 8.65 2.50
N LEU A 47 -6.44 9.81 2.52
CA LEU A 47 -5.63 10.23 3.67
C LEU A 47 -6.45 10.33 4.96
N ASN A 48 -7.67 10.85 4.89
CA ASN A 48 -8.55 10.94 6.05
C ASN A 48 -8.86 9.55 6.64
N ARG A 49 -9.13 8.56 5.77
CA ARG A 49 -9.42 7.18 6.20
C ARG A 49 -8.15 6.47 6.71
N VAL A 50 -7.02 6.67 6.06
CA VAL A 50 -5.73 6.15 6.53
C VAL A 50 -5.37 6.76 7.90
N ASN A 51 -5.63 8.05 8.10
CA ASN A 51 -5.41 8.70 9.40
C ASN A 51 -6.20 8.03 10.54
N ILE A 52 -7.42 7.58 10.28
CA ILE A 52 -8.19 6.85 11.29
C ILE A 52 -7.45 5.56 11.68
N SER A 53 -6.99 4.80 10.70
CA SER A 53 -6.23 3.58 10.94
C SER A 53 -4.94 3.83 11.71
N VAL A 54 -4.16 4.81 11.28
CA VAL A 54 -2.86 5.12 11.91
C VAL A 54 -3.02 5.69 13.30
N GLN A 55 -3.91 6.66 13.49
CA GLN A 55 -4.01 7.42 14.75
C GLN A 55 -4.93 6.75 15.77
N LYS A 56 -6.04 6.16 15.34
CA LYS A 56 -7.02 5.54 16.25
C LYS A 56 -6.75 4.07 16.49
N HIS A 57 -6.44 3.31 15.43
CA HIS A 57 -6.15 1.88 15.54
C HIS A 57 -4.66 1.60 15.79
N ARG A 58 -3.81 2.62 15.73
CA ARG A 58 -2.35 2.51 15.93
C ARG A 58 -1.71 1.50 15.00
N SER A 59 -2.07 1.56 13.73
CA SER A 59 -1.53 0.65 12.71
C SER A 59 -0.02 0.71 12.62
N LYS A 60 0.62 -0.45 12.49
CA LYS A 60 2.09 -0.60 12.47
C LYS A 60 2.71 -0.24 11.13
N GLY A 61 1.92 -0.25 10.08
CA GLY A 61 2.40 0.04 8.75
C GLY A 61 1.28 0.29 7.76
N ILE A 62 1.66 0.68 6.55
CA ILE A 62 0.75 0.88 5.43
C ILE A 62 1.28 0.07 4.24
N ALA A 63 0.38 -0.62 3.55
CA ALA A 63 0.67 -1.22 2.26
C ALA A 63 -0.15 -0.54 1.18
N ILE A 64 0.51 -0.13 0.09
CA ILE A 64 -0.16 0.28 -1.14
C ILE A 64 -0.10 -0.86 -2.15
N VAL A 65 -1.23 -1.18 -2.78
CA VAL A 65 -1.37 -2.39 -3.59
C VAL A 65 -1.71 -2.04 -5.03
N GLY A 66 -0.97 -2.64 -5.94
CA GLY A 66 -1.31 -2.74 -7.36
C GLY A 66 -1.48 -4.20 -7.76
N HIS A 67 -2.18 -4.47 -8.84
CA HIS A 67 -2.42 -5.85 -9.25
C HIS A 67 -2.63 -6.00 -10.74
N TYR A 68 -2.43 -7.22 -11.20
CA TYR A 68 -2.72 -7.62 -12.56
C TYR A 68 -4.21 -7.39 -12.90
N ASP A 69 -4.49 -6.95 -14.12
CA ASP A 69 -5.86 -6.74 -14.63
C ASP A 69 -6.68 -5.78 -13.75
N CYS A 70 -6.09 -4.63 -13.41
CA CYS A 70 -6.75 -3.62 -12.58
C CYS A 70 -7.61 -2.69 -13.43
N ALA A 71 -8.92 -2.65 -13.19
CA ALA A 71 -9.84 -1.78 -13.92
C ALA A 71 -9.58 -0.28 -13.65
N GLY A 72 -9.21 0.08 -12.43
CA GLY A 72 -8.94 1.46 -12.04
C GLY A 72 -7.55 1.96 -12.46
N ASN A 73 -6.64 1.04 -12.75
CA ASN A 73 -5.30 1.34 -13.26
C ASN A 73 -4.92 0.29 -14.33
N PRO A 74 -5.41 0.43 -15.56
CA PRO A 74 -5.21 -0.58 -16.60
C PRO A 74 -3.81 -0.58 -17.23
N SER A 75 -2.86 0.07 -16.59
CA SER A 75 -1.47 0.11 -17.00
C SER A 75 -0.80 -1.27 -16.89
N ASP A 76 0.29 -1.47 -17.64
CA ASP A 76 1.08 -2.68 -17.52
C ASP A 76 1.81 -2.77 -16.14
N LYS A 77 2.43 -3.91 -15.88
CA LYS A 77 3.13 -4.13 -14.61
C LYS A 77 4.20 -3.08 -14.34
N SER A 78 5.02 -2.75 -15.33
CA SER A 78 6.12 -1.78 -15.19
C SER A 78 5.61 -0.41 -14.77
N GLU A 79 4.56 0.07 -15.41
CA GLU A 79 3.94 1.35 -15.09
C GLU A 79 3.26 1.32 -13.71
N GLN A 80 2.57 0.25 -13.38
CA GLN A 80 1.97 0.09 -12.04
C GLN A 80 3.03 0.05 -10.93
N ILE A 81 4.19 -0.57 -11.17
CA ILE A 81 5.32 -0.53 -10.22
C ILE A 81 5.81 0.91 -10.02
N SER A 82 5.91 1.69 -11.10
CA SER A 82 6.26 3.11 -11.00
C SER A 82 5.22 3.90 -10.19
N HIS A 83 3.94 3.63 -10.39
CA HIS A 83 2.87 4.23 -9.60
C HIS A 83 2.99 3.83 -8.11
N LEU A 84 3.28 2.57 -7.81
CA LEU A 84 3.49 2.11 -6.43
C LEU A 84 4.65 2.85 -5.77
N GLN A 85 5.77 3.00 -6.45
CA GLN A 85 6.93 3.71 -5.92
C GLN A 85 6.63 5.19 -5.65
N ALA A 86 5.94 5.85 -6.56
CA ALA A 86 5.52 7.24 -6.38
C ALA A 86 4.50 7.38 -5.22
N ALA A 87 3.56 6.46 -5.11
CA ALA A 87 2.58 6.44 -4.02
C ALA A 87 3.27 6.22 -2.67
N ILE A 88 4.24 5.33 -2.59
CA ILE A 88 5.04 5.11 -1.37
C ILE A 88 5.77 6.40 -0.98
N SER A 89 6.41 7.07 -1.92
CA SER A 89 7.12 8.33 -1.66
C SER A 89 6.17 9.41 -1.14
N PHE A 90 4.98 9.50 -1.72
CA PHE A 90 3.93 10.42 -1.26
C PHE A 90 3.47 10.10 0.16
N LEU A 91 3.17 8.84 0.47
CA LEU A 91 2.73 8.43 1.80
C LEU A 91 3.81 8.63 2.86
N ARG A 92 5.08 8.43 2.52
CA ARG A 92 6.20 8.66 3.45
C ARG A 92 6.32 10.11 3.90
N LYS A 93 5.92 11.06 3.09
CA LYS A 93 5.87 12.47 3.49
C LYS A 93 4.82 12.75 4.57
N HIS A 94 3.76 11.94 4.61
CA HIS A 94 2.67 12.07 5.58
C HIS A 94 2.86 11.19 6.81
N TYR A 95 3.55 10.05 6.67
CA TYR A 95 3.69 9.02 7.70
C TYR A 95 5.15 8.58 7.81
N SER A 96 5.99 9.45 8.36
CA SER A 96 7.44 9.20 8.47
C SER A 96 7.80 8.15 9.52
N GLU A 97 6.92 7.92 10.50
CA GLU A 97 7.19 7.08 11.68
C GLU A 97 6.79 5.62 11.50
N ILE A 98 6.09 5.27 10.44
CA ILE A 98 5.61 3.92 10.20
C ILE A 98 6.17 3.34 8.90
N GLU A 99 6.26 2.02 8.83
CA GLU A 99 6.74 1.34 7.63
C GLU A 99 5.69 1.41 6.53
N ILE A 100 6.13 1.76 5.31
CA ILE A 100 5.26 1.80 4.13
C ILE A 100 5.86 0.90 3.07
N ILE A 101 5.08 -0.07 2.61
CA ILE A 101 5.49 -1.05 1.61
C ILE A 101 4.57 -0.99 0.38
N GLY A 102 5.10 -1.42 -0.75
CA GLY A 102 4.33 -1.64 -1.97
C GLY A 102 4.17 -3.12 -2.24
N LEU A 103 2.99 -3.51 -2.67
CA LEU A 103 2.68 -4.89 -3.02
C LEU A 103 2.18 -4.96 -4.45
N TRP A 104 2.71 -5.93 -5.20
CA TRP A 104 2.22 -6.32 -6.51
C TRP A 104 1.57 -7.69 -6.43
N VAL A 105 0.29 -7.78 -6.81
CA VAL A 105 -0.42 -9.06 -6.94
C VAL A 105 -0.42 -9.46 -8.41
N ASP A 106 0.23 -10.56 -8.71
CA ASP A 106 0.44 -11.00 -10.09
C ASP A 106 -0.77 -11.76 -10.68
N GLU A 107 -0.60 -12.26 -11.91
CA GLU A 107 -1.65 -12.97 -12.64
C GLU A 107 -2.05 -14.32 -12.01
N ASN A 108 -1.26 -14.84 -11.09
CA ASN A 108 -1.55 -16.02 -10.30
C ASN A 108 -2.09 -15.69 -8.90
N TRP A 109 -2.36 -14.40 -8.66
CA TRP A 109 -2.83 -13.85 -7.38
C TRP A 109 -1.85 -14.05 -6.22
N TYR A 110 -0.56 -14.21 -6.52
CA TYR A 110 0.50 -14.18 -5.53
C TYR A 110 0.89 -12.74 -5.20
N VAL A 111 1.13 -12.50 -3.93
CA VAL A 111 1.53 -11.18 -3.42
C VAL A 111 3.04 -11.08 -3.37
N ASN A 112 3.57 -10.07 -4.05
CA ASN A 112 5.01 -9.80 -4.12
C ASN A 112 5.29 -8.42 -3.53
N GLU A 113 6.20 -8.33 -2.56
CA GLU A 113 6.69 -7.03 -2.11
C GLU A 113 7.60 -6.43 -3.19
N ILE A 114 7.30 -5.19 -3.60
CA ILE A 114 8.14 -4.52 -4.57
C ILE A 114 9.38 -3.92 -3.89
N PRO A 115 10.52 -3.78 -4.61
CA PRO A 115 11.68 -3.05 -4.08
C PRO A 115 11.27 -1.61 -3.81
N GLY A 116 11.22 -1.23 -2.53
CA GLY A 116 11.00 0.15 -2.13
C GLY A 116 12.30 0.93 -2.22
N ASN A 117 12.21 2.24 -2.45
CA ASN A 117 13.29 3.14 -2.14
C ASN A 117 13.53 3.06 -0.64
N ASN A 118 14.67 2.51 -0.22
CA ASN A 118 15.04 2.36 1.20
C ASN A 118 15.31 3.72 1.90
N ILE A 119 15.19 4.83 1.19
CA ILE A 119 15.39 6.16 1.75
C ILE A 119 14.25 6.46 2.72
N GLY A 120 14.57 6.58 4.02
CA GLY A 120 13.60 6.89 5.07
C GLY A 120 12.81 5.69 5.57
N ARG A 121 13.17 4.46 5.19
CA ARG A 121 12.57 3.25 5.77
C ARG A 121 13.05 3.11 7.21
N PRO A 122 12.15 3.01 8.20
CA PRO A 122 12.59 2.64 9.54
C PRO A 122 13.36 1.34 9.45
N LEU A 123 14.53 1.29 10.03
CA LEU A 123 15.28 0.05 10.12
C LEU A 123 14.36 -0.98 10.76
N LYS A 124 14.07 -2.07 10.04
CA LYS A 124 13.52 -3.24 10.68
C LYS A 124 14.48 -3.56 11.82
N ASN A 125 13.99 -3.45 13.01
CA ASN A 125 14.76 -3.85 14.17
C ASN A 125 14.87 -5.37 14.13
N ALA A 126 15.77 -5.86 13.28
CA ALA A 126 16.10 -7.28 13.18
C ALA A 126 16.59 -7.87 14.51
N GLN A 127 16.94 -7.01 15.41
CA GLN A 127 17.36 -7.33 16.76
C GLN A 127 16.23 -7.73 17.69
N PHE A 128 15.00 -7.72 17.27
CA PHE A 128 13.87 -8.23 18.05
C PHE A 128 13.63 -9.71 17.85
N CYS A 129 14.68 -10.39 17.57
CA CYS A 129 14.65 -11.83 17.72
C CYS A 129 14.38 -12.17 19.18
#